data_24d65af06549e6afb3081789110ed720
#
_entry.id   24d65af06549e6afb3081789110ed720
#
_cell.length_a   1.000
_cell.length_b   1.000
_cell.length_c   1.000
_cell.angle_alpha   90.00
_cell.angle_beta   90.00
_cell.angle_gamma   90.00
#
_symmetry.space_group_name_H-M   'P 1'
#
loop_
_entity.id
_entity.type
_entity.pdbx_description
1 polymer ?
#
loop_
_entity_poly.entity_id
_entity_poly.type
_entity_poly.pdbx_seq_one_letter_code
_entity_poly.pdbx_strand_id
1 'polypeptide(L)'
;SIEQKSDELNPFRFSESISFQSSLKYLKYILLPAAFFSLSLINGLNLDFTQSFTRVVNYQSEFSPPAPFKLSLLSSSLDVVEGQSHKILISSKGKTVPNEVKIAYNNQTYFTKNEGKGVFSFTFLNVINSIDFYFESGDVSSPFFSINVIKTPRIKKIKIKLDYPYHTKKQ
;
A
#
# COMPACT_ATOMS: atom_id res chain seq x y z
N SER A 1 22.65 -54.48 36.84
CA SER A 1 21.45 -54.56 36.01
C SER A 1 20.76 -53.19 35.96
N ILE A 2 20.13 -52.87 34.84
CA ILE A 2 19.41 -51.59 34.63
C ILE A 2 18.25 -51.46 35.63
N GLU A 3 17.62 -52.57 35.96
CA GLU A 3 16.49 -52.66 36.92
C GLU A 3 16.93 -52.26 38.35
N GLN A 4 18.11 -52.66 38.80
CA GLN A 4 18.65 -52.24 40.11
C GLN A 4 18.87 -50.72 40.21
N LYS A 5 19.35 -50.09 39.15
CA LYS A 5 19.50 -48.63 39.12
C LYS A 5 18.17 -47.91 39.02
N SER A 6 17.17 -48.50 38.39
CA SER A 6 15.81 -47.95 38.35
C SER A 6 15.16 -47.90 39.72
N ASP A 7 15.34 -48.97 40.51
CA ASP A 7 14.81 -49.04 41.87
C ASP A 7 15.53 -48.13 42.88
N GLU A 8 16.84 -47.85 42.69
CA GLU A 8 17.58 -46.90 43.48
C GLU A 8 17.18 -45.44 43.19
N LEU A 9 16.69 -45.15 41.99
CA LEU A 9 16.25 -43.82 41.57
C LEU A 9 14.78 -43.52 41.87
N ASN A 10 13.98 -44.55 42.17
CA ASN A 10 12.54 -44.44 42.43
C ASN A 10 12.17 -43.56 43.66
N PRO A 11 12.98 -43.50 44.76
CA PRO A 11 12.69 -42.59 45.88
C PRO A 11 12.98 -41.10 45.58
N PHE A 12 13.71 -40.76 44.52
CA PHE A 12 14.01 -39.37 44.19
C PHE A 12 12.85 -38.74 43.40
N ARG A 13 11.96 -38.06 44.11
CA ARG A 13 10.95 -37.18 43.45
C ARG A 13 11.65 -35.96 42.89
N PHE A 14 11.99 -36.02 41.61
CA PHE A 14 12.65 -34.89 40.90
C PHE A 14 11.84 -33.60 40.97
N SER A 15 10.54 -33.68 41.18
CA SER A 15 9.66 -32.51 41.37
C SER A 15 9.90 -31.75 42.68
N GLU A 16 10.49 -32.39 43.69
CA GLU A 16 10.84 -31.74 44.99
C GLU A 16 12.22 -31.06 44.96
N SER A 17 13.08 -31.40 43.98
CA SER A 17 14.39 -30.79 43.81
C SER A 17 14.34 -29.34 43.35
N ILE A 18 13.22 -28.89 42.80
CA ILE A 18 13.03 -27.51 42.36
C ILE A 18 12.27 -26.76 43.45
N SER A 19 12.99 -26.15 44.37
CA SER A 19 12.37 -25.32 45.40
C SER A 19 12.00 -23.96 44.80
N PHE A 20 10.73 -23.77 44.49
CA PHE A 20 10.20 -22.47 44.03
C PHE A 20 10.50 -21.33 45.02
N GLN A 21 10.54 -21.65 46.34
CA GLN A 21 10.87 -20.66 47.35
C GLN A 21 12.29 -20.08 47.23
N SER A 22 13.29 -20.90 46.84
CA SER A 22 14.63 -20.40 46.60
C SER A 22 14.76 -19.56 45.35
N SER A 23 13.86 -19.77 44.38
CA SER A 23 13.79 -18.98 43.13
C SER A 23 13.09 -17.63 43.33
N LEU A 24 12.19 -17.50 44.31
CA LEU A 24 11.49 -16.25 44.64
C LEU A 24 12.45 -15.12 45.05
N LYS A 25 13.60 -15.42 45.62
CA LYS A 25 14.62 -14.40 45.93
C LYS A 25 15.18 -13.69 44.69
N TYR A 26 15.07 -14.32 43.51
CA TYR A 26 15.50 -13.74 42.24
C TYR A 26 14.41 -12.91 41.57
N LEU A 27 13.16 -12.94 42.06
CA LEU A 27 12.04 -12.20 41.54
C LEU A 27 12.31 -10.68 41.50
N LYS A 28 13.09 -10.18 42.49
CA LYS A 28 13.53 -8.77 42.54
C LYS A 28 14.32 -8.35 41.31
N TYR A 29 15.03 -9.27 40.65
CA TYR A 29 15.80 -8.96 39.44
C TYR A 29 14.93 -8.90 38.19
N ILE A 30 13.73 -9.54 38.19
CA ILE A 30 12.74 -9.46 37.13
C ILE A 30 11.98 -8.15 37.20
N LEU A 31 11.86 -7.56 38.41
CA LEU A 31 11.10 -6.33 38.61
C LEU A 31 11.74 -5.14 37.89
N LEU A 32 13.06 -5.10 37.77
CA LEU A 32 13.79 -4.04 37.06
C LEU A 32 13.52 -4.03 35.54
N PRO A 33 13.71 -5.15 34.81
CA PRO A 33 13.35 -5.18 33.38
C PRO A 33 11.85 -5.03 33.14
N ALA A 34 10.99 -5.54 34.06
CA ALA A 34 9.55 -5.36 33.96
C ALA A 34 9.14 -3.89 34.10
N ALA A 35 9.73 -3.16 35.03
CA ALA A 35 9.51 -1.72 35.19
C ALA A 35 10.00 -0.93 33.97
N PHE A 36 11.17 -1.29 33.43
CA PHE A 36 11.68 -0.65 32.20
C PHE A 36 10.76 -0.90 31.01
N PHE A 37 10.27 -2.13 30.87
CA PHE A 37 9.33 -2.50 29.82
C PHE A 37 8.01 -1.73 29.95
N SER A 38 7.47 -1.65 31.18
CA SER A 38 6.24 -0.89 31.46
C SER A 38 6.40 0.61 31.14
N LEU A 39 7.55 1.19 31.48
CA LEU A 39 7.86 2.59 31.17
C LEU A 39 7.98 2.84 29.65
N SER A 40 8.55 1.89 28.93
CA SER A 40 8.62 1.91 27.46
C SER A 40 7.24 1.89 26.83
N LEU A 41 6.30 1.12 27.41
CA LEU A 41 4.91 1.05 26.96
C LEU A 41 4.19 2.41 27.09
N ILE A 42 4.41 3.14 28.16
CA ILE A 42 3.77 4.43 28.44
C ILE A 42 4.30 5.52 27.50
N ASN A 43 5.58 5.49 27.15
CA ASN A 43 6.23 6.50 26.32
C ASN A 43 6.02 6.32 24.79
N GLY A 44 5.19 5.39 24.36
CA GLY A 44 4.86 5.20 22.94
C GLY A 44 5.97 4.57 22.09
N LEU A 45 7.04 4.04 22.70
CA LEU A 45 8.14 3.33 22.02
C LEU A 45 7.74 1.93 21.49
N ASN A 46 6.45 1.58 21.63
CA ASN A 46 5.94 0.24 21.36
C ASN A 46 5.93 -0.15 19.90
N LEU A 47 5.74 0.84 19.01
CA LEU A 47 5.58 0.56 17.59
C LEU A 47 6.86 -0.01 16.98
N ASP A 48 8.02 0.51 17.38
CA ASP A 48 9.30 0.05 16.85
C ASP A 48 9.69 -1.31 17.44
N PHE A 49 9.38 -1.55 18.73
CA PHE A 49 9.66 -2.82 19.38
C PHE A 49 8.78 -3.96 18.84
N THR A 50 7.48 -3.72 18.68
CA THR A 50 6.56 -4.72 18.13
C THR A 50 6.91 -5.07 16.67
N GLN A 51 7.29 -4.08 15.85
CA GLN A 51 7.74 -4.31 14.49
C GLN A 51 9.04 -5.13 14.47
N SER A 52 9.99 -4.81 15.34
CA SER A 52 11.26 -5.54 15.44
C SER A 52 11.05 -6.97 15.90
N PHE A 53 10.20 -7.18 16.90
CA PHE A 53 9.83 -8.51 17.39
C PHE A 53 9.14 -9.35 16.31
N THR A 54 8.19 -8.76 15.57
CA THR A 54 7.49 -9.43 14.47
C THR A 54 8.47 -9.86 13.38
N ARG A 55 9.49 -9.06 13.07
CA ARG A 55 10.55 -9.41 12.12
C ARG A 55 11.37 -10.61 12.58
N VAL A 56 11.69 -10.68 13.87
CA VAL A 56 12.46 -11.81 14.44
C VAL A 56 11.64 -13.10 14.45
N VAL A 57 10.38 -13.03 14.84
CA VAL A 57 9.48 -14.21 14.88
C VAL A 57 9.16 -14.72 13.46
N ASN A 58 8.93 -13.81 12.53
CA ASN A 58 8.61 -14.15 11.14
C ASN A 58 9.83 -14.01 10.21
N TYR A 59 10.98 -14.54 10.64
CA TYR A 59 12.24 -14.42 9.88
C TYR A 59 12.18 -15.03 8.46
N GLN A 60 11.22 -15.90 8.20
CA GLN A 60 10.98 -16.49 6.87
C GLN A 60 10.21 -15.57 5.90
N SER A 61 9.65 -14.46 6.41
CA SER A 61 8.95 -13.48 5.58
C SER A 61 9.93 -12.44 5.07
N GLU A 62 9.89 -12.13 3.79
CA GLU A 62 10.64 -11.01 3.22
C GLU A 62 10.06 -9.70 3.75
N PHE A 63 10.78 -9.05 4.66
CA PHE A 63 10.43 -7.73 5.16
C PHE A 63 11.06 -6.66 4.28
N SER A 64 10.28 -6.07 3.41
CA SER A 64 10.69 -4.84 2.74
C SER A 64 10.69 -3.69 3.75
N PRO A 65 11.73 -2.84 3.78
CA PRO A 65 11.72 -1.65 4.62
C PRO A 65 10.50 -0.80 4.28
N PRO A 66 9.89 -0.11 5.26
CA PRO A 66 8.75 0.76 4.98
C PRO A 66 9.15 1.80 3.94
N ALA A 67 8.32 1.93 2.92
CA ALA A 67 8.58 2.86 1.82
C ALA A 67 8.81 4.28 2.36
N PRO A 68 9.88 4.97 1.90
CA PRO A 68 10.25 6.29 2.41
C PRO A 68 9.20 7.37 2.06
N PHE A 69 8.34 7.09 1.09
CA PHE A 69 7.22 7.94 0.67
C PHE A 69 6.09 7.08 0.10
N LYS A 70 4.92 7.70 -0.04
CA LYS A 70 3.75 7.11 -0.71
C LYS A 70 3.34 7.99 -1.88
N LEU A 71 3.04 7.37 -3.01
CA LEU A 71 2.48 8.03 -4.18
C LEU A 71 0.96 7.95 -4.14
N SER A 72 0.30 9.07 -4.32
CA SER A 72 -1.16 9.18 -4.32
C SER A 72 -1.64 10.11 -5.44
N LEU A 73 -2.79 9.80 -5.99
CA LEU A 73 -3.45 10.67 -6.95
C LEU A 73 -4.05 11.87 -6.22
N LEU A 74 -3.77 13.07 -6.70
CA LEU A 74 -4.33 14.32 -6.18
C LEU A 74 -5.57 14.78 -6.96
N SER A 75 -5.70 14.34 -8.22
CA SER A 75 -6.84 14.68 -9.07
C SER A 75 -8.14 14.07 -8.56
N SER A 76 -9.21 14.85 -8.48
CA SER A 76 -10.50 14.45 -7.92
C SER A 76 -11.39 13.68 -8.90
N SER A 77 -11.17 13.81 -10.20
CA SER A 77 -11.95 13.11 -11.22
C SER A 77 -11.02 12.42 -12.22
N LEU A 78 -11.40 11.22 -12.59
CA LEU A 78 -10.77 10.40 -13.63
C LEU A 78 -11.71 10.16 -14.82
N ASP A 79 -12.81 10.89 -14.90
CA ASP A 79 -13.74 10.81 -16.01
C ASP A 79 -13.34 11.81 -17.10
N VAL A 80 -13.22 11.34 -18.32
CA VAL A 80 -12.75 12.11 -19.48
C VAL A 80 -13.68 11.89 -20.66
N VAL A 81 -14.00 12.95 -21.38
CA VAL A 81 -14.76 12.84 -22.63
C VAL A 81 -13.87 12.28 -23.74
N GLU A 82 -14.40 11.37 -24.54
CA GLU A 82 -13.71 10.74 -25.68
C GLU A 82 -12.99 11.77 -26.55
N GLY A 83 -11.69 11.54 -26.78
CA GLY A 83 -10.85 12.40 -27.61
C GLY A 83 -10.27 13.62 -26.91
N GLN A 84 -10.61 13.87 -25.64
CA GLN A 84 -10.00 14.96 -24.88
C GLN A 84 -8.69 14.52 -24.20
N SER A 85 -7.88 15.52 -23.90
CA SER A 85 -6.66 15.33 -23.09
C SER A 85 -6.99 15.51 -21.61
N HIS A 86 -6.36 14.71 -20.75
CA HIS A 86 -6.57 14.74 -19.31
C HIS A 86 -5.27 14.89 -18.54
N LYS A 87 -5.16 15.96 -17.75
CA LYS A 87 -4.01 16.19 -16.88
C LYS A 87 -4.29 15.63 -15.48
N ILE A 88 -3.43 14.76 -15.00
CA ILE A 88 -3.46 14.24 -13.64
C ILE A 88 -2.34 14.85 -12.81
N LEU A 89 -2.61 15.00 -11.51
CA LEU A 89 -1.66 15.44 -10.52
C LEU A 89 -1.40 14.30 -9.52
N ILE A 90 -0.13 14.12 -9.20
CA ILE A 90 0.38 13.06 -8.33
C ILE A 90 1.05 13.73 -7.14
N SER A 91 0.74 13.29 -5.93
CA SER A 91 1.39 13.75 -4.71
C SER A 91 2.28 12.66 -4.14
N SER A 92 3.50 13.02 -3.82
CA SER A 92 4.41 12.21 -3.02
C SER A 92 4.41 12.73 -1.58
N LYS A 93 4.05 11.89 -0.61
CA LYS A 93 4.04 12.20 0.82
C LYS A 93 4.91 11.22 1.58
N GLY A 94 5.85 11.72 2.38
CA GLY A 94 6.75 10.87 3.16
C GLY A 94 7.93 11.65 3.76
N LYS A 95 8.90 10.90 4.29
CA LYS A 95 10.14 11.48 4.83
C LYS A 95 11.04 12.07 3.74
N THR A 96 10.97 11.53 2.54
CA THR A 96 11.75 11.97 1.38
C THR A 96 10.82 12.23 0.20
N VAL A 97 11.20 13.17 -0.64
CA VAL A 97 10.50 13.43 -1.91
C VAL A 97 11.34 12.81 -3.03
N PRO A 98 10.77 11.96 -3.89
CA PRO A 98 11.51 11.39 -5.01
C PRO A 98 11.88 12.49 -6.02
N ASN A 99 13.01 12.30 -6.69
CA ASN A 99 13.45 13.20 -7.75
C ASN A 99 12.62 13.04 -9.02
N GLU A 100 12.21 11.79 -9.28
CA GLU A 100 11.42 11.44 -10.45
C GLU A 100 10.30 10.46 -10.10
N VAL A 101 9.18 10.62 -10.77
CA VAL A 101 8.05 9.69 -10.74
C VAL A 101 7.73 9.31 -12.17
N LYS A 102 7.47 8.04 -12.38
CA LYS A 102 7.06 7.49 -13.66
C LYS A 102 5.62 7.04 -13.59
N ILE A 103 4.95 7.04 -14.72
CA ILE A 103 3.61 6.48 -14.89
C ILE A 103 3.69 5.32 -15.87
N ALA A 104 3.12 4.19 -15.48
CA ALA A 104 3.05 3.00 -16.34
C ALA A 104 1.62 2.76 -16.77
N TYR A 105 1.40 2.63 -18.08
CA TYR A 105 0.14 2.24 -18.71
C TYR A 105 0.40 1.64 -20.09
N ASN A 106 -0.48 0.77 -20.56
CA ASN A 106 -0.35 0.06 -21.84
C ASN A 106 1.02 -0.61 -22.05
N ASN A 107 1.57 -1.21 -21.01
CA ASN A 107 2.89 -1.85 -21.00
C ASN A 107 4.07 -0.91 -21.33
N GLN A 108 3.89 0.38 -21.16
CA GLN A 108 4.92 1.40 -21.37
C GLN A 108 5.02 2.30 -20.14
N THR A 109 6.22 2.81 -19.90
CA THR A 109 6.51 3.70 -18.77
C THR A 109 6.94 5.06 -19.29
N TYR A 110 6.36 6.11 -18.72
CA TYR A 110 6.63 7.50 -19.09
C TYR A 110 7.06 8.31 -17.87
N PHE A 111 7.92 9.31 -18.09
CA PHE A 111 8.29 10.25 -17.04
C PHE A 111 7.19 11.27 -16.82
N THR A 112 6.94 11.58 -15.56
CA THR A 112 6.06 12.68 -15.18
C THR A 112 6.85 13.98 -15.05
N LYS A 113 6.17 15.12 -15.21
CA LYS A 113 6.75 16.43 -15.00
C LYS A 113 6.74 16.79 -13.52
N ASN A 114 7.88 17.16 -12.96
CA ASN A 114 7.99 17.65 -11.59
C ASN A 114 7.50 19.11 -11.52
N GLU A 115 6.44 19.35 -10.74
CA GLU A 115 5.87 20.70 -10.53
C GLU A 115 6.40 21.33 -9.22
N GLY A 116 7.25 20.61 -8.47
CA GLY A 116 7.81 21.05 -7.18
C GLY A 116 6.99 20.59 -5.97
N LYS A 117 7.59 20.74 -4.78
CA LYS A 117 6.96 20.39 -3.48
C LYS A 117 6.38 18.97 -3.40
N GLY A 118 6.96 17.99 -4.12
CA GLY A 118 6.47 16.62 -4.15
C GLY A 118 5.22 16.42 -5.00
N VAL A 119 4.91 17.38 -5.87
CA VAL A 119 3.81 17.27 -6.83
C VAL A 119 4.38 17.01 -8.22
N PHE A 120 3.79 16.05 -8.89
CA PHE A 120 4.14 15.66 -10.25
C PHE A 120 2.89 15.71 -11.12
N SER A 121 3.06 15.93 -12.41
CA SER A 121 1.95 15.96 -13.35
C SER A 121 2.23 15.11 -14.58
N PHE A 122 1.15 14.55 -15.13
CA PHE A 122 1.18 13.85 -16.41
C PHE A 122 -0.08 14.20 -17.20
N THR A 123 0.03 14.28 -18.51
CA THR A 123 -1.10 14.58 -19.39
C THR A 123 -1.28 13.45 -20.39
N PHE A 124 -2.39 12.75 -20.28
CA PHE A 124 -2.83 11.83 -21.31
C PHE A 124 -3.40 12.62 -22.49
N LEU A 125 -2.89 12.37 -23.66
CA LEU A 125 -3.34 13.05 -24.88
C LEU A 125 -4.34 12.19 -25.62
N ASN A 126 -5.45 12.80 -26.09
CA ASN A 126 -6.45 12.16 -26.96
C ASN A 126 -6.93 10.79 -26.42
N VAL A 127 -7.53 10.80 -25.24
CA VAL A 127 -7.98 9.58 -24.56
C VAL A 127 -9.24 9.04 -25.26
N ILE A 128 -9.14 7.90 -25.93
CA ILE A 128 -10.23 7.26 -26.67
C ILE A 128 -10.85 6.11 -25.88
N ASN A 129 -10.05 5.35 -25.16
CA ASN A 129 -10.47 4.20 -24.38
C ASN A 129 -10.07 4.38 -22.90
N SER A 130 -10.76 3.67 -22.02
CA SER A 130 -10.36 3.61 -20.61
C SER A 130 -8.94 3.08 -20.48
N ILE A 131 -8.17 3.67 -19.57
CA ILE A 131 -6.75 3.40 -19.38
C ILE A 131 -6.51 3.09 -17.91
N ASP A 132 -5.97 1.91 -17.64
CA ASP A 132 -5.46 1.56 -16.32
C ASP A 132 -3.99 1.96 -16.21
N PHE A 133 -3.63 2.60 -15.11
CA PHE A 133 -2.29 3.10 -14.89
C PHE A 133 -1.90 3.04 -13.41
N TYR A 134 -0.62 3.07 -13.15
CA TYR A 134 -0.06 3.21 -11.80
C TYR A 134 1.20 4.07 -11.87
N PHE A 135 1.63 4.52 -10.70
CA PHE A 135 2.85 5.31 -10.55
C PHE A 135 3.95 4.47 -9.94
N GLU A 136 5.18 4.73 -10.35
CA GLU A 136 6.38 4.09 -9.79
C GLU A 136 7.50 5.10 -9.59
N SER A 137 8.30 4.90 -8.56
CA SER A 137 9.51 5.67 -8.30
C SER A 137 10.46 4.83 -7.46
N GLY A 138 11.55 4.35 -8.07
CA GLY A 138 12.42 3.33 -7.48
C GLY A 138 11.62 2.06 -7.15
N ASP A 139 11.70 1.59 -5.91
CA ASP A 139 11.01 0.39 -5.43
C ASP A 139 9.58 0.67 -4.92
N VAL A 140 9.11 1.93 -5.02
CA VAL A 140 7.79 2.33 -4.54
C VAL A 140 6.81 2.41 -5.68
N SER A 141 5.72 1.67 -5.59
CA SER A 141 4.60 1.71 -6.53
C SER A 141 3.30 2.14 -5.86
N SER A 142 2.43 2.79 -6.63
CA SER A 142 1.07 3.14 -6.20
C SER A 142 0.09 1.99 -6.46
N PRO A 143 -1.11 2.03 -5.88
CA PRO A 143 -2.25 1.26 -6.39
C PRO A 143 -2.55 1.60 -7.86
N PHE A 144 -3.30 0.71 -8.52
CA PHE A 144 -3.82 0.96 -9.86
C PHE A 144 -4.98 1.99 -9.82
N PHE A 145 -5.00 2.84 -10.82
CA PHE A 145 -6.06 3.80 -11.10
C PHE A 145 -6.57 3.58 -12.51
N SER A 146 -7.83 3.97 -12.77
CA SER A 146 -8.44 3.83 -14.09
C SER A 146 -9.05 5.16 -14.53
N ILE A 147 -8.71 5.61 -15.74
CA ILE A 147 -9.42 6.69 -16.41
C ILE A 147 -10.64 6.10 -17.14
N ASN A 148 -11.82 6.63 -16.85
CA ASN A 148 -13.06 6.27 -17.51
C ASN A 148 -13.34 7.22 -18.68
N VAL A 149 -13.65 6.67 -19.86
CA VAL A 149 -13.98 7.47 -21.02
C VAL A 149 -15.49 7.57 -21.20
N ILE A 150 -16.00 8.80 -21.15
CA ILE A 150 -17.38 9.12 -21.48
C ILE A 150 -17.47 9.30 -23.00
N LYS A 151 -18.15 8.37 -23.65
CA LYS A 151 -18.32 8.42 -25.10
C LYS A 151 -19.23 9.56 -25.51
N THR A 152 -18.80 10.34 -26.51
CA THR A 152 -19.61 11.37 -27.10
C THR A 152 -20.66 10.76 -28.04
N PRO A 153 -21.93 11.18 -27.94
CA PRO A 153 -22.96 10.71 -28.85
C PRO A 153 -22.64 11.14 -30.29
N ARG A 154 -22.66 10.19 -31.22
CA ARG A 154 -22.41 10.43 -32.62
C ARG A 154 -23.72 10.24 -33.42
N ILE A 155 -24.08 11.21 -34.26
CA ILE A 155 -25.22 11.10 -35.16
C ILE A 155 -24.80 10.16 -36.29
N LYS A 156 -25.38 8.95 -36.32
CA LYS A 156 -25.06 7.94 -37.36
C LYS A 156 -25.79 8.22 -38.68
N LYS A 157 -27.00 8.77 -38.62
CA LYS A 157 -27.85 9.00 -39.81
C LYS A 157 -28.87 10.08 -39.52
N ILE A 158 -28.98 11.03 -40.41
CA ILE A 158 -30.06 12.02 -40.45
C ILE A 158 -30.95 11.66 -41.64
N LYS A 159 -32.24 11.42 -41.45
CA LYS A 159 -33.22 11.30 -42.48
C LYS A 159 -34.04 12.59 -42.49
N ILE A 160 -34.01 13.33 -43.59
CA ILE A 160 -34.80 14.53 -43.78
C ILE A 160 -35.96 14.12 -44.68
N LYS A 161 -37.20 14.27 -44.22
CA LYS A 161 -38.40 14.14 -45.03
C LYS A 161 -38.91 15.55 -45.34
N LEU A 162 -38.93 15.90 -46.61
CA LEU A 162 -39.42 17.17 -47.09
C LEU A 162 -40.89 16.97 -47.52
N ASP A 163 -41.81 17.57 -46.77
CA ASP A 163 -43.21 17.62 -47.14
C ASP A 163 -43.50 18.97 -47.83
N TYR A 164 -43.73 18.91 -49.12
CA TYR A 164 -44.04 20.13 -49.90
C TYR A 164 -45.53 20.46 -49.81
N PRO A 165 -45.88 21.73 -49.66
CA PRO A 165 -47.29 22.15 -49.75
C PRO A 165 -47.94 21.74 -51.11
N TYR A 166 -49.20 21.35 -51.11
CA TYR A 166 -49.93 20.77 -52.22
C TYR A 166 -49.86 21.62 -53.48
N HIS A 167 -49.68 22.94 -53.34
CA HIS A 167 -49.64 23.87 -54.47
C HIS A 167 -48.32 23.88 -55.27
N THR A 168 -47.25 23.27 -54.73
CA THR A 168 -45.91 23.29 -55.38
C THR A 168 -45.73 22.21 -56.43
N LYS A 169 -46.66 21.24 -56.56
CA LYS A 169 -46.67 20.16 -57.57
C LYS A 169 -45.32 19.41 -57.75
N LYS A 170 -44.46 19.47 -56.77
CA LYS A 170 -43.21 18.63 -56.68
C LYS A 170 -43.52 17.37 -55.91
N GLN A 171 -43.39 16.23 -56.58
CA GLN A 171 -43.37 14.88 -55.95
C GLN A 171 -41.97 14.51 -55.55
#